data_a24c6f548a6b2fa725e7b3e6fe548a21
#
_entry.id   a24c6f548a6b2fa725e7b3e6fe548a21
#
_cell.length_a   1.000
_cell.length_b   1.000
_cell.length_c   1.000
_cell.angle_alpha   90.00
_cell.angle_beta   90.00
_cell.angle_gamma   90.00
#
_symmetry.space_group_name_H-M   'P 1'
#
loop_
_entity.id
_entity.type
_entity.pdbx_description
1 polymer ?
#
loop_
_entity_poly.entity_id
_entity_poly.type
_entity_poly.pdbx_seq_one_letter_code
_entity_poly.pdbx_strand_id
1 'polypeptide(L)'
;SPEPEADMGRKQRSDDETTRLSRKMSAILRHRIAENGLSGVLRPDGYVPLDKLLATNGFAGAGVTAEQVRVVVETNDKQRFSMMEEDGVTYIRANQGHTSTGVEAEALLDRLDEAAAQRLGGGQGLAVHGTYYGAWSSIVSSGGLSRMTRHHIHLAEGLPGEAGVISGMRKSAEVFVWVDVLRAMRMGVTFYLSQNRVVLTPGREVDGLLPLEAFASVVDHSGRVWRDGG
;
A
#
# COMPACT_ATOMS: atom_id res chain seq x y z
N SER A 1 45.54 2.75 -4.02
CA SER A 1 44.53 2.96 -2.94
C SER A 1 43.41 1.97 -3.07
N PRO A 2 43.18 1.05 -2.11
CA PRO A 2 42.07 0.10 -2.17
C PRO A 2 40.98 0.55 -1.20
N GLU A 3 39.94 1.28 -1.66
CA GLU A 3 38.78 1.63 -0.84
C GLU A 3 37.42 1.62 -1.53
N PRO A 4 37.04 0.81 -2.52
CA PRO A 4 35.67 0.70 -2.96
C PRO A 4 34.93 -0.57 -2.46
N GLU A 5 35.61 -1.67 -2.15
CA GLU A 5 34.93 -2.93 -1.85
C GLU A 5 34.36 -3.03 -0.43
N ALA A 6 35.01 -2.44 0.57
CA ALA A 6 34.56 -2.46 1.96
C ALA A 6 33.31 -1.58 2.17
N ASP A 7 33.19 -0.48 1.45
CA ASP A 7 32.04 0.45 1.55
C ASP A 7 30.78 -0.12 0.85
N MET A 8 30.94 -0.78 -0.30
CA MET A 8 29.85 -1.48 -0.97
C MET A 8 29.27 -2.61 -0.12
N GLY A 9 30.11 -3.41 0.54
CA GLY A 9 29.66 -4.48 1.42
C GLY A 9 28.93 -3.98 2.68
N ARG A 10 29.31 -2.83 3.21
CA ARG A 10 28.66 -2.20 4.36
C ARG A 10 27.29 -1.61 3.99
N LYS A 11 27.18 -0.95 2.85
CA LYS A 11 25.94 -0.40 2.30
C LYS A 11 24.94 -1.50 1.99
N GLN A 12 25.36 -2.60 1.38
CA GLN A 12 24.50 -3.72 1.04
C GLN A 12 23.94 -4.44 2.28
N ARG A 13 24.75 -4.60 3.34
CA ARG A 13 24.29 -5.15 4.64
C ARG A 13 23.28 -4.23 5.33
N SER A 14 23.48 -2.91 5.27
CA SER A 14 22.57 -1.91 5.81
C SER A 14 21.22 -1.94 5.07
N ASP A 15 21.23 -2.04 3.74
CA ASP A 15 20.03 -2.12 2.91
C ASP A 15 19.23 -3.41 3.17
N ASP A 16 19.91 -4.53 3.37
CA ASP A 16 19.30 -5.82 3.72
C ASP A 16 18.66 -5.78 5.12
N GLU A 17 19.31 -5.16 6.09
CA GLU A 17 18.81 -5.01 7.46
C GLU A 17 17.58 -4.09 7.48
N THR A 18 17.63 -2.96 6.80
CA THR A 18 16.51 -2.01 6.64
C THR A 18 15.31 -2.69 5.99
N THR A 19 15.54 -3.49 4.95
CA THR A 19 14.49 -4.25 4.27
C THR A 19 13.85 -5.29 5.19
N ARG A 20 14.64 -6.01 5.97
CA ARG A 20 14.15 -6.99 6.95
C ARG A 20 13.30 -6.34 8.03
N LEU A 21 13.78 -5.22 8.56
CA LEU A 21 13.07 -4.44 9.58
C LEU A 21 11.74 -3.91 9.04
N SER A 22 11.72 -3.33 7.84
CA SER A 22 10.51 -2.88 7.15
C SER A 22 9.47 -3.98 6.96
N ARG A 23 9.90 -5.19 6.54
CA ARG A 23 9.00 -6.35 6.40
C ARG A 23 8.39 -6.77 7.73
N LYS A 24 9.19 -6.80 8.79
CA LYS A 24 8.76 -7.17 10.14
C LYS A 24 7.77 -6.16 10.71
N MET A 25 8.07 -4.88 10.60
CA MET A 25 7.15 -3.80 10.97
C MET A 25 5.82 -3.91 10.22
N SER A 26 5.88 -4.12 8.89
CA SER A 26 4.68 -4.31 8.08
C SER A 26 3.82 -5.50 8.54
N ALA A 27 4.45 -6.62 8.86
CA ALA A 27 3.73 -7.81 9.31
C ALA A 27 2.99 -7.56 10.64
N ILE A 28 3.63 -6.90 11.60
CA ILE A 28 3.02 -6.61 12.91
C ILE A 28 1.94 -5.53 12.78
N LEU A 29 2.28 -4.37 12.19
CA LEU A 29 1.38 -3.22 12.15
C LEU A 29 0.16 -3.43 11.24
N ARG A 30 0.22 -4.32 10.26
CA ARG A 30 -0.91 -4.58 9.34
C ARG A 30 -1.74 -5.79 9.72
N HIS A 31 -1.10 -6.85 10.25
CA HIS A 31 -1.73 -8.16 10.32
C HIS A 31 -1.72 -8.80 11.70
N ARG A 32 -0.80 -8.40 12.59
CA ARG A 32 -0.52 -9.13 13.84
C ARG A 32 -0.56 -8.27 15.10
N ILE A 33 -1.39 -7.23 15.09
CA ILE A 33 -1.56 -6.33 16.25
C ILE A 33 -1.96 -7.12 17.50
N ALA A 34 -2.99 -7.95 17.40
CA ALA A 34 -3.51 -8.73 18.52
C ALA A 34 -2.50 -9.78 19.01
N GLU A 35 -1.87 -10.50 18.09
CA GLU A 35 -0.86 -11.53 18.40
C GLU A 35 0.36 -10.96 19.14
N ASN A 36 0.66 -9.67 18.93
CA ASN A 36 1.75 -8.96 19.58
C ASN A 36 1.34 -8.15 20.81
N GLY A 37 0.10 -8.31 21.28
CA GLY A 37 -0.40 -7.65 22.48
C GLY A 37 -0.60 -6.14 22.35
N LEU A 38 -0.72 -5.62 21.13
CA LEU A 38 -0.84 -4.19 20.85
C LEU A 38 -2.29 -3.69 20.79
N SER A 39 -3.29 -4.58 20.87
CA SER A 39 -4.72 -4.20 20.75
C SER A 39 -5.16 -3.16 21.77
N GLY A 40 -4.64 -3.24 23.01
CA GLY A 40 -5.01 -2.29 24.08
C GLY A 40 -4.41 -0.88 23.95
N VAL A 41 -3.45 -0.71 23.05
CA VAL A 41 -2.77 0.58 22.77
C VAL A 41 -2.93 1.05 21.32
N LEU A 42 -3.66 0.28 20.53
CA LEU A 42 -3.96 0.63 19.15
C LEU A 42 -5.00 1.75 19.10
N ARG A 43 -4.67 2.80 18.39
CA ARG A 43 -5.60 3.91 18.12
C ARG A 43 -6.49 3.58 16.92
N PRO A 44 -7.70 4.16 16.81
CA PRO A 44 -8.58 3.99 15.65
C PRO A 44 -7.91 4.37 14.33
N ASP A 45 -7.03 5.38 14.35
CA ASP A 45 -6.20 5.83 13.22
C ASP A 45 -4.98 4.93 12.95
N GLY A 46 -4.89 3.77 13.57
CA GLY A 46 -3.87 2.74 13.34
C GLY A 46 -2.52 3.00 14.02
N TYR A 47 -2.37 4.09 14.76
CA TYR A 47 -1.15 4.36 15.48
C TYR A 47 -1.01 3.51 16.74
N VAL A 48 0.23 3.06 17.00
CA VAL A 48 0.63 2.45 18.27
C VAL A 48 1.85 3.19 18.82
N PRO A 49 2.04 3.26 20.13
CA PRO A 49 3.28 3.83 20.71
C PRO A 49 4.49 3.02 20.23
N LEU A 50 5.54 3.70 19.81
CA LEU A 50 6.76 3.08 19.29
C LEU A 50 7.46 2.21 20.32
N ASP A 51 7.49 2.63 21.59
CA ASP A 51 8.04 1.86 22.69
C ASP A 51 7.33 0.51 22.88
N LYS A 52 5.99 0.48 22.73
CA LYS A 52 5.19 -0.74 22.79
C LYS A 52 5.46 -1.67 21.61
N LEU A 53 5.62 -1.12 20.40
CA LEU A 53 6.03 -1.92 19.25
C LEU A 53 7.40 -2.55 19.48
N LEU A 54 8.39 -1.79 19.97
CA LEU A 54 9.75 -2.26 20.23
C LEU A 54 9.81 -3.29 21.37
N ALA A 55 8.87 -3.24 22.31
CA ALA A 55 8.75 -4.22 23.41
C ALA A 55 8.12 -5.56 22.97
N THR A 56 7.56 -5.66 21.76
CA THR A 56 7.00 -6.94 21.29
C THR A 56 8.08 -8.01 21.12
N ASN A 57 7.71 -9.29 21.26
CA ASN A 57 8.63 -10.42 21.04
C ASN A 57 9.32 -10.38 19.68
N GLY A 58 8.70 -9.70 18.72
CA GLY A 58 9.27 -9.45 17.42
C GLY A 58 10.55 -8.59 17.45
N PHE A 59 10.71 -7.68 18.41
CA PHE A 59 11.80 -6.69 18.45
C PHE A 59 12.66 -6.75 19.71
N ALA A 60 12.08 -7.10 20.87
CA ALA A 60 12.74 -7.07 22.18
C ALA A 60 14.06 -7.87 22.23
N GLY A 61 14.13 -9.01 21.53
CA GLY A 61 15.35 -9.84 21.47
C GLY A 61 16.33 -9.45 20.37
N ALA A 62 15.99 -8.52 19.50
CA ALA A 62 16.78 -8.14 18.32
C ALA A 62 17.57 -6.83 18.52
N GLY A 63 17.41 -6.16 19.67
CA GLY A 63 18.11 -4.90 19.97
C GLY A 63 17.76 -3.74 19.00
N VAL A 64 16.57 -3.79 18.40
CA VAL A 64 16.13 -2.74 17.46
C VAL A 64 15.87 -1.46 18.23
N THR A 65 16.47 -0.37 17.76
CA THR A 65 16.33 0.96 18.37
C THR A 65 15.28 1.82 17.66
N ALA A 66 14.78 2.84 18.35
CA ALA A 66 13.90 3.84 17.76
C ALA A 66 14.53 4.54 16.57
N GLU A 67 15.86 4.77 16.61
CA GLU A 67 16.60 5.40 15.52
C GLU A 67 16.62 4.52 14.27
N GLN A 68 16.84 3.23 14.39
CA GLN A 68 16.76 2.29 13.25
C GLN A 68 15.36 2.28 12.63
N VAL A 69 14.30 2.39 13.45
CA VAL A 69 12.93 2.51 12.96
C VAL A 69 12.75 3.82 12.20
N ARG A 70 13.24 4.95 12.71
CA ARG A 70 13.20 6.25 12.00
C ARG A 70 13.86 6.19 10.64
N VAL A 71 15.06 5.62 10.57
CA VAL A 71 15.77 5.41 9.29
C VAL A 71 14.92 4.59 8.32
N VAL A 72 14.28 3.51 8.78
CA VAL A 72 13.37 2.72 7.93
C VAL A 72 12.21 3.54 7.41
N VAL A 73 11.60 4.37 8.26
CA VAL A 73 10.45 5.21 7.86
C VAL A 73 10.88 6.25 6.82
N GLU A 74 12.01 6.92 7.04
CA GLU A 74 12.52 7.99 6.18
C GLU A 74 13.05 7.48 4.83
N THR A 75 13.73 6.33 4.84
CA THR A 75 14.36 5.75 3.62
C THR A 75 13.44 4.81 2.85
N ASN A 76 12.20 4.60 3.31
CA ASN A 76 11.28 3.70 2.65
C ASN A 76 10.68 4.31 1.38
N ASP A 77 11.17 3.90 0.21
CA ASP A 77 10.72 4.39 -1.11
C ASP A 77 9.19 4.32 -1.30
N LYS A 78 8.54 3.36 -0.64
CA LYS A 78 7.08 3.15 -0.71
C LYS A 78 6.31 3.86 0.41
N GLN A 79 7.01 4.64 1.26
CA GLN A 79 6.41 5.37 2.38
C GLN A 79 5.34 4.57 3.14
N ARG A 80 5.68 3.33 3.52
CA ARG A 80 4.73 2.39 4.13
C ARG A 80 4.29 2.75 5.53
N PHE A 81 5.05 3.61 6.20
CA PHE A 81 4.87 3.95 7.61
C PHE A 81 4.80 5.46 7.79
N SER A 82 4.08 5.89 8.81
CA SER A 82 4.09 7.25 9.31
C SER A 82 4.43 7.24 10.78
N MET A 83 5.17 8.26 11.22
CA MET A 83 5.45 8.54 12.62
C MET A 83 4.90 9.91 12.99
N MET A 84 4.49 10.05 14.23
CA MET A 84 4.11 11.33 14.82
C MET A 84 4.55 11.37 16.27
N GLU A 85 4.65 12.57 16.81
CA GLU A 85 4.89 12.81 18.23
C GLU A 85 3.70 13.57 18.80
N GLU A 86 3.14 13.06 19.90
CA GLU A 86 2.03 13.68 20.61
C GLU A 86 2.25 13.48 22.11
N ASP A 87 2.18 14.55 22.88
CA ASP A 87 2.39 14.57 24.34
C ASP A 87 3.70 13.88 24.79
N GLY A 88 4.77 14.02 24.02
CA GLY A 88 6.08 13.43 24.30
C GLY A 88 6.16 11.92 24.02
N VAL A 89 5.13 11.34 23.41
CA VAL A 89 5.10 9.94 22.98
C VAL A 89 5.26 9.88 21.47
N THR A 90 6.21 9.06 21.00
CA THR A 90 6.36 8.76 19.57
C THR A 90 5.44 7.61 19.19
N TYR A 91 4.64 7.82 18.16
CA TYR A 91 3.71 6.84 17.61
C TYR A 91 4.14 6.44 16.20
N ILE A 92 3.77 5.21 15.81
CA ILE A 92 4.02 4.68 14.46
C ILE A 92 2.81 3.90 13.95
N ARG A 93 2.55 3.97 12.65
CA ARG A 93 1.54 3.16 11.96
C ARG A 93 1.99 2.70 10.59
N ALA A 94 1.32 1.70 10.04
CA ALA A 94 1.33 1.44 8.62
C ALA A 94 0.29 2.34 7.93
N ASN A 95 0.61 2.88 6.75
CA ASN A 95 -0.26 3.81 6.03
C ASN A 95 -1.45 3.13 5.34
N GLN A 96 -1.34 1.80 5.09
CA GLN A 96 -2.40 1.02 4.41
C GLN A 96 -2.17 -0.49 4.55
N GLY A 97 -3.13 -1.27 4.01
CA GLY A 97 -3.01 -2.72 3.87
C GLY A 97 -3.27 -3.49 5.17
N HIS A 98 -4.02 -2.90 6.09
CA HIS A 98 -4.45 -3.55 7.33
C HIS A 98 -5.43 -4.69 7.05
N THR A 99 -5.27 -5.79 7.81
CA THR A 99 -6.25 -6.87 7.92
C THR A 99 -6.59 -7.13 9.38
N SER A 100 -5.92 -6.44 10.31
CA SER A 100 -6.19 -6.52 11.74
C SER A 100 -7.50 -5.84 12.09
N THR A 101 -8.28 -6.44 12.97
CA THR A 101 -9.45 -5.82 13.59
C THR A 101 -9.02 -4.69 14.54
N GLY A 102 -9.81 -3.62 14.62
CA GLY A 102 -9.54 -2.48 15.51
C GLY A 102 -8.88 -1.27 14.85
N VAL A 103 -8.54 -1.35 13.56
CA VAL A 103 -8.21 -0.19 12.73
C VAL A 103 -9.44 0.15 11.89
N GLU A 104 -9.96 1.36 12.05
CA GLU A 104 -10.93 1.90 11.11
C GLU A 104 -10.19 2.28 9.84
N ALA A 105 -10.16 1.36 8.88
CA ALA A 105 -9.35 1.51 7.67
C ALA A 105 -9.65 2.82 6.93
N GLU A 106 -10.89 3.30 7.02
CA GLU A 106 -11.34 4.55 6.39
C GLU A 106 -10.89 5.80 7.17
N ALA A 107 -10.67 5.71 8.49
CA ALA A 107 -10.16 6.83 9.29
C ALA A 107 -8.71 7.21 8.95
N LEU A 108 -8.01 6.37 8.19
CA LEU A 108 -6.63 6.60 7.73
C LEU A 108 -6.55 7.26 6.35
N LEU A 109 -7.69 7.46 5.69
CA LEU A 109 -7.76 7.71 4.26
C LEU A 109 -8.60 8.96 3.99
N ASP A 110 -8.15 9.77 3.04
CA ASP A 110 -8.92 10.89 2.52
C ASP A 110 -9.88 10.37 1.45
N ARG A 111 -11.18 10.50 1.68
CA ARG A 111 -12.19 10.16 0.66
C ARG A 111 -12.03 11.10 -0.53
N LEU A 112 -11.91 10.52 -1.72
CA LEU A 112 -11.83 11.29 -2.96
C LEU A 112 -13.21 11.84 -3.34
N ASP A 113 -13.26 13.13 -3.64
CA ASP A 113 -14.32 13.76 -4.40
C ASP A 113 -14.01 13.73 -5.91
N GLU A 114 -14.94 14.13 -6.75
CA GLU A 114 -14.75 14.14 -8.20
C GLU A 114 -13.58 15.04 -8.64
N ALA A 115 -13.38 16.19 -7.98
CA ALA A 115 -12.30 17.10 -8.31
C ALA A 115 -10.94 16.52 -7.98
N ALA A 116 -10.82 15.82 -6.85
CA ALA A 116 -9.61 15.09 -6.46
C ALA A 116 -9.36 13.88 -7.38
N ALA A 117 -10.41 13.12 -7.70
CA ALA A 117 -10.34 12.01 -8.63
C ALA A 117 -9.88 12.44 -10.04
N GLN A 118 -10.37 13.58 -10.53
CA GLN A 118 -9.96 14.12 -11.86
C GLN A 118 -8.46 14.43 -11.92
N ARG A 119 -7.82 14.77 -10.79
CA ARG A 119 -6.37 15.08 -10.73
C ARG A 119 -5.48 13.83 -10.78
N LEU A 120 -6.02 12.63 -10.58
CA LEU A 120 -5.25 11.39 -10.64
C LEU A 120 -4.70 11.14 -12.06
N GLY A 121 -3.62 10.38 -12.14
CA GLY A 121 -3.00 10.00 -13.40
C GLY A 121 -2.61 11.21 -14.27
N GLY A 122 -2.04 12.25 -13.65
CA GLY A 122 -1.64 13.46 -14.37
C GLY A 122 -2.83 14.32 -14.90
N GLY A 123 -3.98 14.25 -14.24
CA GLY A 123 -5.17 15.01 -14.61
C GLY A 123 -6.14 14.25 -15.53
N GLN A 124 -5.90 12.95 -15.75
CA GLN A 124 -6.74 12.12 -16.61
C GLN A 124 -7.87 11.40 -15.86
N GLY A 125 -7.88 11.46 -14.54
CA GLY A 125 -8.84 10.73 -13.69
C GLY A 125 -8.61 9.22 -13.69
N LEU A 126 -7.39 8.78 -13.96
CA LEU A 126 -7.00 7.38 -14.07
C LEU A 126 -6.18 6.91 -12.87
N ALA A 127 -6.38 5.65 -12.51
CA ALA A 127 -5.51 4.93 -11.58
C ALA A 127 -5.24 3.51 -12.12
N VAL A 128 -4.12 2.89 -11.76
CA VAL A 128 -3.69 1.62 -12.33
C VAL A 128 -3.53 0.54 -11.27
N HIS A 129 -4.07 -0.66 -11.55
CA HIS A 129 -3.86 -1.87 -10.76
C HIS A 129 -2.96 -2.83 -11.50
N GLY A 130 -1.88 -3.31 -10.84
CA GLY A 130 -1.00 -4.32 -11.40
C GLY A 130 -1.40 -5.73 -10.97
N THR A 131 -1.53 -6.63 -11.92
CA THR A 131 -1.89 -8.03 -11.71
C THR A 131 -1.03 -8.97 -12.57
N TYR A 132 -1.44 -10.23 -12.69
CA TYR A 132 -0.71 -11.28 -13.40
C TYR A 132 -1.58 -11.93 -14.47
N TYR A 133 -0.95 -12.48 -15.50
CA TYR A 133 -1.66 -13.23 -16.55
C TYR A 133 -2.58 -14.31 -15.97
N GLY A 134 -2.10 -15.08 -14.99
CA GLY A 134 -2.87 -16.14 -14.35
C GLY A 134 -4.11 -15.68 -13.57
N ALA A 135 -4.21 -14.40 -13.21
CA ALA A 135 -5.36 -13.87 -12.51
C ALA A 135 -6.43 -13.29 -13.45
N TRP A 136 -6.08 -13.03 -14.71
CA TRP A 136 -6.95 -12.30 -15.63
C TRP A 136 -8.29 -13.00 -15.89
N SER A 137 -8.28 -14.30 -16.17
CA SER A 137 -9.51 -15.06 -16.39
C SER A 137 -10.46 -15.01 -15.20
N SER A 138 -9.94 -15.03 -13.98
CA SER A 138 -10.74 -14.88 -12.75
C SER A 138 -11.32 -13.49 -12.61
N ILE A 139 -10.57 -12.43 -12.95
CA ILE A 139 -11.03 -11.05 -12.93
C ILE A 139 -12.20 -10.87 -13.90
N VAL A 140 -12.08 -11.39 -15.12
CA VAL A 140 -13.15 -11.33 -16.13
C VAL A 140 -14.37 -12.13 -15.68
N SER A 141 -14.19 -13.36 -15.22
CA SER A 141 -15.31 -14.23 -14.80
C SER A 141 -16.05 -13.74 -13.55
N SER A 142 -15.35 -13.05 -12.65
CA SER A 142 -15.97 -12.43 -11.46
C SER A 142 -16.64 -11.09 -11.75
N GLY A 143 -16.45 -10.50 -12.93
CA GLY A 143 -17.01 -9.20 -13.31
C GLY A 143 -16.22 -7.99 -12.84
N GLY A 144 -14.95 -8.18 -12.38
CA GLY A 144 -14.12 -7.06 -11.95
C GLY A 144 -12.98 -7.44 -11.00
N LEU A 145 -12.24 -6.42 -10.56
CA LEU A 145 -11.22 -6.58 -9.53
C LEU A 145 -11.86 -6.73 -8.15
N SER A 146 -11.39 -7.70 -7.39
CA SER A 146 -11.81 -7.93 -6.01
C SER A 146 -10.73 -7.50 -5.01
N ARG A 147 -11.14 -6.99 -3.85
CA ARG A 147 -10.25 -6.74 -2.71
C ARG A 147 -9.69 -8.01 -2.07
N MET A 148 -10.25 -9.17 -2.42
CA MET A 148 -9.92 -10.47 -1.84
C MET A 148 -10.06 -10.45 -0.30
N THR A 149 -9.00 -10.83 0.43
CA THR A 149 -8.96 -10.83 1.90
C THR A 149 -8.59 -9.47 2.52
N ARG A 150 -8.34 -8.44 1.70
CA ARG A 150 -7.97 -7.10 2.17
C ARG A 150 -9.20 -6.22 2.36
N HIS A 151 -9.04 -5.09 3.03
CA HIS A 151 -10.08 -4.08 3.12
C HIS A 151 -10.31 -3.36 1.78
N HIS A 152 -9.25 -3.19 0.98
CA HIS A 152 -9.28 -2.41 -0.25
C HIS A 152 -8.52 -3.07 -1.41
N ILE A 153 -8.99 -2.78 -2.61
CA ILE A 153 -8.23 -2.91 -3.85
C ILE A 153 -7.24 -1.74 -3.90
N HIS A 154 -5.99 -2.01 -4.23
CA HIS A 154 -4.92 -1.02 -4.27
C HIS A 154 -4.64 -0.64 -5.71
N LEU A 155 -4.63 0.66 -5.99
CA LEU A 155 -4.25 1.22 -7.29
C LEU A 155 -3.15 2.26 -7.08
N ALA A 156 -2.40 2.55 -8.12
CA ALA A 156 -1.39 3.61 -8.14
C ALA A 156 -1.81 4.73 -9.10
N GLU A 157 -1.25 5.92 -8.93
CA GLU A 157 -1.48 7.05 -9.83
C GLU A 157 -0.75 6.91 -11.17
N GLY A 158 0.15 5.93 -11.31
CA GLY A 158 0.94 5.64 -12.51
C GLY A 158 1.73 4.35 -12.36
N LEU A 159 2.56 4.05 -13.36
CA LEU A 159 3.37 2.85 -13.39
C LEU A 159 4.62 2.97 -12.48
N PRO A 160 5.15 1.84 -11.98
CA PRO A 160 6.38 1.84 -11.20
C PRO A 160 7.56 2.43 -12.02
N GLY A 161 8.24 3.43 -11.44
CA GLY A 161 9.38 4.09 -12.07
C GLY A 161 9.04 5.39 -12.78
N GLU A 162 7.77 5.74 -12.93
CA GLU A 162 7.37 7.08 -13.39
C GLU A 162 7.68 8.14 -12.33
N ALA A 163 8.09 9.33 -12.78
CA ALA A 163 8.48 10.41 -11.89
C ALA A 163 7.31 10.85 -10.98
N GLY A 164 7.55 10.88 -9.68
CA GLY A 164 6.56 11.28 -8.68
C GLY A 164 5.54 10.19 -8.31
N VAL A 165 5.61 9.01 -8.91
CA VAL A 165 4.70 7.91 -8.61
C VAL A 165 5.24 7.04 -7.49
N ILE A 166 4.54 7.03 -6.35
CA ILE A 166 4.75 6.05 -5.29
C ILE A 166 3.86 4.86 -5.58
N SER A 167 4.42 3.83 -6.20
CA SER A 167 3.66 2.63 -6.52
C SER A 167 3.88 1.54 -5.47
N GLY A 168 2.80 1.14 -4.78
CA GLY A 168 2.74 -0.08 -3.98
C GLY A 168 2.75 -1.36 -4.82
N MET A 169 2.63 -1.24 -6.13
CA MET A 169 2.59 -2.32 -7.10
C MET A 169 3.85 -3.19 -7.03
N ARG A 170 3.70 -4.50 -7.20
CA ARG A 170 4.84 -5.41 -7.30
C ARG A 170 5.56 -5.18 -8.62
N LYS A 171 6.90 -5.13 -8.58
CA LYS A 171 7.73 -5.02 -9.79
C LYS A 171 7.52 -6.16 -10.79
N SER A 172 7.00 -7.30 -10.32
CA SER A 172 6.68 -8.49 -11.11
C SER A 172 5.26 -8.46 -11.69
N ALA A 173 4.52 -7.37 -11.60
CA ALA A 173 3.22 -7.27 -12.24
C ALA A 173 3.37 -7.36 -13.77
N GLU A 174 2.50 -8.14 -14.39
CA GLU A 174 2.57 -8.48 -15.83
C GLU A 174 1.48 -7.77 -16.62
N VAL A 175 0.33 -7.49 -15.98
CA VAL A 175 -0.86 -6.89 -16.56
C VAL A 175 -1.23 -5.64 -15.77
N PHE A 176 -1.50 -4.56 -16.47
CA PHE A 176 -1.84 -3.25 -15.91
C PHE A 176 -3.26 -2.87 -16.30
N VAL A 177 -4.14 -2.84 -15.30
CA VAL A 177 -5.54 -2.45 -15.46
C VAL A 177 -5.67 -0.98 -15.12
N TRP A 178 -5.87 -0.15 -16.13
CA TRP A 178 -6.17 1.26 -15.98
C TRP A 178 -7.66 1.46 -15.74
N VAL A 179 -7.99 2.14 -14.67
CA VAL A 179 -9.35 2.37 -14.19
C VAL A 179 -9.70 3.83 -14.39
N ASP A 180 -10.83 4.09 -15.03
CA ASP A 180 -11.48 5.39 -15.06
C ASP A 180 -12.20 5.58 -13.70
N VAL A 181 -11.55 6.33 -12.82
CA VAL A 181 -12.01 6.53 -11.44
C VAL A 181 -13.34 7.26 -11.40
N LEU A 182 -13.52 8.28 -12.23
CA LEU A 182 -14.78 9.03 -12.30
C LEU A 182 -15.94 8.17 -12.78
N ARG A 183 -15.70 7.32 -13.78
CA ARG A 183 -16.71 6.35 -14.27
C ARG A 183 -17.08 5.38 -13.17
N ALA A 184 -16.09 4.84 -12.45
CA ALA A 184 -16.33 3.93 -11.33
C ALA A 184 -17.12 4.62 -10.20
N MET A 185 -16.83 5.89 -9.89
CA MET A 185 -17.57 6.67 -8.90
C MET A 185 -19.04 6.82 -9.29
N ARG A 186 -19.33 7.10 -10.56
CA ARG A 186 -20.72 7.15 -11.09
C ARG A 186 -21.44 5.80 -10.99
N MET A 187 -20.69 4.69 -10.92
CA MET A 187 -21.21 3.34 -10.73
C MET A 187 -21.35 2.95 -9.24
N GLY A 188 -21.15 3.92 -8.32
CA GLY A 188 -21.29 3.72 -6.88
C GLY A 188 -20.05 3.18 -6.18
N VAL A 189 -18.89 3.23 -6.83
CA VAL A 189 -17.60 2.89 -6.20
C VAL A 189 -17.05 4.09 -5.44
N THR A 190 -16.71 3.89 -4.17
CA THR A 190 -16.03 4.91 -3.36
C THR A 190 -14.52 4.72 -3.45
N PHE A 191 -13.79 5.82 -3.56
CA PHE A 191 -12.33 5.83 -3.56
C PHE A 191 -11.75 6.68 -2.45
N TYR A 192 -10.58 6.30 -2.02
CA TYR A 192 -9.80 6.95 -0.98
C TYR A 192 -8.35 7.14 -1.44
N LEU A 193 -7.67 8.12 -0.86
CA LEU A 193 -6.24 8.35 -1.04
C LEU A 193 -5.54 8.20 0.31
N SER A 194 -4.50 7.37 0.35
CA SER A 194 -3.65 7.25 1.54
C SER A 194 -2.61 8.37 1.57
N GLN A 195 -2.01 8.60 2.75
CA GLN A 195 -0.96 9.60 2.91
C GLN A 195 0.23 9.41 1.96
N ASN A 196 0.55 8.15 1.62
CA ASN A 196 1.59 7.83 0.63
C ASN A 196 1.03 7.68 -0.79
N ARG A 197 -0.08 8.36 -1.11
CA ARG A 197 -0.67 8.52 -2.44
C ARG A 197 -1.02 7.20 -3.14
N VAL A 198 -1.42 6.19 -2.39
CA VAL A 198 -2.03 4.98 -2.95
C VAL A 198 -3.53 5.19 -3.04
N VAL A 199 -4.11 4.95 -4.21
CA VAL A 199 -5.55 5.01 -4.43
C VAL A 199 -6.17 3.68 -4.00
N LEU A 200 -7.20 3.74 -3.18
CA LEU A 200 -7.80 2.59 -2.51
C LEU A 200 -9.30 2.57 -2.73
N THR A 201 -9.88 1.39 -2.92
CA THR A 201 -11.33 1.24 -2.98
C THR A 201 -11.78 -0.09 -2.37
N PRO A 202 -12.87 -0.11 -1.59
CA PRO A 202 -13.51 -1.35 -1.15
C PRO A 202 -14.24 -2.08 -2.31
N GLY A 203 -14.34 -1.46 -3.48
CA GLY A 203 -15.26 -1.85 -4.55
C GLY A 203 -16.67 -1.31 -4.34
N ARG A 204 -17.64 -1.80 -5.12
CA ARG A 204 -19.06 -1.48 -4.91
C ARG A 204 -19.56 -2.10 -3.61
N GLU A 205 -20.45 -1.40 -2.94
CA GLU A 205 -21.02 -1.87 -1.67
C GLU A 205 -21.75 -3.22 -1.82
N VAL A 206 -22.40 -3.42 -2.96
CA VAL A 206 -23.23 -4.60 -3.24
C VAL A 206 -22.43 -5.90 -3.38
N ASP A 207 -21.20 -5.85 -3.91
CA ASP A 207 -20.42 -7.07 -4.24
C ASP A 207 -18.93 -6.96 -3.92
N GLY A 208 -18.43 -5.80 -3.51
CA GLY A 208 -17.02 -5.57 -3.22
C GLY A 208 -16.12 -5.59 -4.46
N LEU A 209 -16.68 -5.40 -5.66
CA LEU A 209 -15.96 -5.41 -6.92
C LEU A 209 -15.73 -4.01 -7.47
N LEU A 210 -14.59 -3.82 -8.10
CA LEU A 210 -14.36 -2.71 -9.03
C LEU A 210 -14.68 -3.24 -10.43
N PRO A 211 -15.84 -2.83 -11.02
CA PRO A 211 -16.42 -3.51 -12.18
C PRO A 211 -15.60 -3.34 -13.46
N LEU A 212 -15.69 -4.32 -14.37
CA LEU A 212 -14.99 -4.30 -15.67
C LEU A 212 -15.33 -3.07 -16.49
N GLU A 213 -16.55 -2.58 -16.41
CA GLU A 213 -17.05 -1.40 -17.13
C GLU A 213 -16.33 -0.11 -16.72
N ALA A 214 -15.69 -0.09 -15.56
CA ALA A 214 -14.84 1.01 -15.11
C ALA A 214 -13.40 0.92 -15.67
N PHE A 215 -13.02 -0.15 -16.36
CA PHE A 215 -11.69 -0.28 -16.94
C PHE A 215 -11.58 0.60 -18.19
N ALA A 216 -10.65 1.53 -18.17
CA ALA A 216 -10.33 2.38 -19.30
C ALA A 216 -9.51 1.64 -20.36
N SER A 217 -8.53 0.86 -19.89
CA SER A 217 -7.71 -0.02 -20.73
C SER A 217 -7.03 -1.09 -19.89
N VAL A 218 -6.66 -2.18 -20.54
CA VAL A 218 -5.86 -3.24 -19.94
C VAL A 218 -4.69 -3.52 -20.87
N VAL A 219 -3.47 -3.39 -20.36
CA VAL A 219 -2.26 -3.57 -21.15
C VAL A 219 -1.28 -4.47 -20.39
N ASP A 220 -0.48 -5.24 -21.09
CA ASP A 220 0.60 -5.98 -20.46
C ASP A 220 1.94 -5.24 -20.52
N HIS A 221 2.96 -5.79 -19.89
CA HIS A 221 4.31 -5.20 -19.85
C HIS A 221 4.97 -5.07 -21.23
N SER A 222 4.44 -5.76 -22.26
CA SER A 222 4.90 -5.63 -23.64
C SER A 222 4.15 -4.51 -24.41
N GLY A 223 3.13 -3.90 -23.79
CA GLY A 223 2.25 -2.91 -24.42
C GLY A 223 1.10 -3.51 -25.21
N ARG A 224 0.91 -4.84 -25.14
CA ARG A 224 -0.25 -5.49 -25.78
C ARG A 224 -1.52 -5.09 -25.06
N VAL A 225 -2.50 -4.61 -25.82
CA VAL A 225 -3.84 -4.29 -25.30
C VAL A 225 -4.66 -5.57 -25.17
N TRP A 226 -5.20 -5.79 -23.97
CA TRP A 226 -6.12 -6.88 -23.69
C TRP A 226 -7.54 -6.35 -23.80
N ARG A 227 -8.33 -6.93 -24.66
CA ARG A 227 -9.78 -6.68 -24.77
C ARG A 227 -10.52 -7.88 -24.20
N ASP A 228 -11.79 -7.65 -23.79
CA ASP A 228 -12.65 -8.62 -23.15
C ASP A 228 -12.46 -10.05 -23.67
N GLY A 229 -11.94 -10.95 -22.85
CA GLY A 229 -11.95 -12.39 -23.10
C GLY A 229 -10.92 -12.93 -24.09
N GLY A 230 -9.83 -12.25 -24.33
CA GLY A 230 -8.74 -12.75 -25.19
C GLY A 230 -7.78 -13.69 -24.50
#